data_7e24fa27b97f4be96c434c5d8ea10dfc
#
_entry.id   7e24fa27b97f4be96c434c5d8ea10dfc
#
_cell.length_a   1.000
_cell.length_b   1.000
_cell.length_c   1.000
_cell.angle_alpha   90.00
_cell.angle_beta   90.00
_cell.angle_gamma   90.00
#
_symmetry.space_group_name_H-M   'P 1'
#
loop_
_entity.id
_entity.type
_entity.pdbx_description
1 polymer ?
#
loop_
_entity_poly.entity_id
_entity_poly.type
_entity_poly.pdbx_seq_one_letter_code
_entity_poly.pdbx_strand_id
1 'polypeptide(L)'
;MRSRSMWATVFLTASIVGRLLWVLLSTNGANFVDLHVYRDGAAGIADGSLYSYAYDGPTATPLPFTYPPFAAVVFYPLSLLPWDVVAIGWQFATIAALYASVVLTLRLCGRTGSCYPLAATWTAAGLWCEPVRVTLDYGQINVFLMLGALFAVTIARTRMGLVAGGALIGLMAGIKLTPAISGLWYLAVRRPLGAVAAAAGFAATVAGCLIFFPGVTRTYFDDLLGDADRIGEPELVMNQSLRGALSRMTGHDVGSGWVWLAAVAVALVLAVVAWRSVDGDWLAVLLVVQLLGLLVSPISWVHHWVWLVPLAIWLAHGPGTERRWSRAVLAGWIAVGAIGVPWLLRLADQFEVSVAPAVTAVGGAVWPALALVTMVWLAATRPRATGYAADVPLAESPAESRSRSSGVAPLSLRSAAYRSTYC
;
A
#
# COMPACT_ATOMS: atom_id res chain seq x y z
N MET A 1 17.53 -21.07 18.64
CA MET A 1 16.81 -20.91 17.36
C MET A 1 15.45 -21.63 17.37
N ARG A 2 15.34 -22.92 17.74
CA ARG A 2 14.05 -23.66 17.77
C ARG A 2 12.96 -22.98 18.63
N SER A 3 13.29 -22.47 19.82
CA SER A 3 12.33 -21.79 20.70
C SER A 3 11.73 -20.52 20.07
N ARG A 4 12.55 -19.66 19.44
CA ARG A 4 12.03 -18.43 18.78
C ARG A 4 11.10 -18.75 17.61
N SER A 5 11.41 -19.77 16.81
CA SER A 5 10.57 -20.23 15.72
C SER A 5 9.23 -20.76 16.23
N MET A 6 9.25 -21.53 17.31
CA MET A 6 8.05 -22.08 17.94
C MET A 6 7.10 -20.96 18.43
N TRP A 7 7.62 -19.98 19.18
CA TRP A 7 6.79 -18.87 19.66
C TRP A 7 6.24 -17.99 18.54
N ALA A 8 7.03 -17.76 17.48
CA ALA A 8 6.55 -17.04 16.29
C ALA A 8 5.42 -17.79 15.59
N THR A 9 5.52 -19.12 15.46
CA THR A 9 4.44 -19.96 14.91
C THR A 9 3.20 -19.89 15.79
N VAL A 10 3.33 -20.05 17.10
CA VAL A 10 2.20 -19.96 18.04
C VAL A 10 1.50 -18.59 17.93
N PHE A 11 2.28 -17.50 17.91
CA PHE A 11 1.74 -16.16 17.80
C PHE A 11 1.01 -15.94 16.47
N LEU A 12 1.59 -16.38 15.35
CA LEU A 12 0.94 -16.28 14.03
C LEU A 12 -0.35 -17.12 13.98
N THR A 13 -0.30 -18.37 14.45
CA THR A 13 -1.48 -19.25 14.47
C THR A 13 -2.58 -18.66 15.36
N ALA A 14 -2.23 -18.18 16.55
CA ALA A 14 -3.19 -17.54 17.46
C ALA A 14 -3.82 -16.28 16.83
N SER A 15 -3.02 -15.46 16.13
CA SER A 15 -3.52 -14.27 15.43
C SER A 15 -4.45 -14.63 14.28
N ILE A 16 -4.13 -15.65 13.49
CA ILE A 16 -5.00 -16.13 12.39
C ILE A 16 -6.31 -16.69 12.96
N VAL A 17 -6.22 -17.57 13.97
CA VAL A 17 -7.41 -18.12 14.64
C VAL A 17 -8.26 -17.00 15.24
N GLY A 18 -7.64 -16.06 15.94
CA GLY A 18 -8.35 -14.90 16.51
C GLY A 18 -9.06 -14.06 15.44
N ARG A 19 -8.48 -13.87 14.26
CA ARG A 19 -9.12 -13.19 13.13
C ARG A 19 -10.32 -14.00 12.58
N LEU A 20 -10.17 -15.29 12.42
CA LEU A 20 -11.26 -16.15 11.95
C LEU A 20 -12.42 -16.17 12.96
N LEU A 21 -12.10 -16.26 14.26
CA LEU A 21 -13.11 -16.17 15.31
C LEU A 21 -13.80 -14.79 15.31
N TRP A 22 -13.05 -13.70 15.09
CA TRP A 22 -13.62 -12.35 14.94
C TRP A 22 -14.64 -12.30 13.80
N VAL A 23 -14.32 -12.86 12.64
CA VAL A 23 -15.22 -12.92 11.48
C VAL A 23 -16.49 -13.73 11.80
N LEU A 24 -16.34 -14.87 12.52
CA LEU A 24 -17.44 -15.80 12.77
C LEU A 24 -18.33 -15.40 13.96
N LEU A 25 -17.76 -14.73 14.98
CA LEU A 25 -18.45 -14.49 16.24
C LEU A 25 -18.87 -13.03 16.46
N SER A 26 -18.23 -12.08 15.78
CA SER A 26 -18.56 -10.67 15.92
C SER A 26 -19.70 -10.29 14.97
N THR A 27 -20.82 -9.86 15.51
CA THR A 27 -21.97 -9.37 14.74
C THR A 27 -21.64 -8.15 13.87
N ASN A 28 -20.58 -7.39 14.23
CA ASN A 28 -20.05 -6.23 13.51
C ASN A 28 -18.61 -6.42 13.05
N GLY A 29 -18.11 -7.68 13.03
CA GLY A 29 -16.70 -7.97 12.79
C GLY A 29 -16.27 -7.74 11.36
N ALA A 30 -16.67 -8.62 10.47
CA ALA A 30 -16.38 -8.52 9.05
C ALA A 30 -17.68 -8.41 8.28
N ASN A 31 -17.93 -7.23 7.72
CA ASN A 31 -19.13 -6.99 6.92
C ASN A 31 -18.89 -7.17 5.41
N PHE A 32 -17.65 -7.33 4.98
CA PHE A 32 -17.22 -7.57 3.59
C PHE A 32 -17.84 -6.64 2.55
N VAL A 33 -18.19 -5.41 2.93
CA VAL A 33 -18.91 -4.47 2.07
C VAL A 33 -18.23 -4.26 0.73
N ASP A 34 -16.91 -4.12 0.71
CA ASP A 34 -16.16 -3.93 -0.53
C ASP A 34 -16.05 -5.23 -1.34
N LEU A 35 -15.97 -6.39 -0.69
CA LEU A 35 -15.93 -7.67 -1.37
C LEU A 35 -17.27 -7.98 -2.08
N HIS A 36 -18.40 -7.57 -1.49
CA HIS A 36 -19.70 -7.60 -2.15
C HIS A 36 -19.71 -6.71 -3.39
N VAL A 37 -19.22 -5.47 -3.26
CA VAL A 37 -19.09 -4.57 -4.42
C VAL A 37 -18.23 -5.20 -5.51
N TYR A 38 -17.10 -5.82 -5.15
CA TYR A 38 -16.23 -6.48 -6.15
C TYR A 38 -16.93 -7.64 -6.83
N ARG A 39 -17.53 -8.55 -6.05
CA ARG A 39 -18.12 -9.77 -6.57
C ARG A 39 -19.41 -9.49 -7.35
N ASP A 40 -20.33 -8.81 -6.71
CA ASP A 40 -21.68 -8.65 -7.24
C ASP A 40 -21.75 -7.53 -8.28
N GLY A 41 -21.04 -6.43 -8.06
CA GLY A 41 -20.92 -5.33 -9.05
C GLY A 41 -20.21 -5.75 -10.32
N ALA A 42 -19.16 -6.59 -10.23
CA ALA A 42 -18.44 -7.05 -11.41
C ALA A 42 -19.30 -7.85 -12.40
N ALA A 43 -20.37 -8.49 -11.93
CA ALA A 43 -21.30 -9.20 -12.82
C ALA A 43 -21.93 -8.28 -13.85
N GLY A 44 -22.16 -7.00 -13.52
CA GLY A 44 -22.76 -6.00 -14.42
C GLY A 44 -21.86 -5.52 -15.56
N ILE A 45 -20.60 -6.03 -15.68
CA ILE A 45 -19.75 -5.63 -16.82
C ILE A 45 -20.25 -6.20 -18.13
N ALA A 46 -20.88 -7.38 -18.12
CA ALA A 46 -21.31 -8.08 -19.31
C ALA A 46 -22.56 -7.46 -19.95
N ASP A 47 -23.46 -6.90 -19.16
CA ASP A 47 -24.71 -6.30 -19.60
C ASP A 47 -24.70 -4.76 -19.57
N GLY A 48 -23.58 -4.15 -19.15
CA GLY A 48 -23.42 -2.71 -19.08
C GLY A 48 -23.97 -2.05 -17.80
N SER A 49 -24.49 -2.81 -16.85
CA SER A 49 -25.09 -2.30 -15.60
C SER A 49 -24.06 -2.01 -14.49
N LEU A 50 -22.75 -2.17 -14.74
CA LEU A 50 -21.66 -2.06 -13.75
C LEU A 50 -21.78 -0.81 -12.85
N TYR A 51 -22.01 0.36 -13.45
CA TYR A 51 -22.05 1.62 -12.69
C TYR A 51 -23.47 2.00 -12.21
N SER A 52 -24.47 1.22 -12.57
CA SER A 52 -25.80 1.29 -11.96
C SER A 52 -25.93 0.41 -10.71
N TYR A 53 -24.95 -0.47 -10.48
CA TYR A 53 -24.92 -1.33 -9.31
C TYR A 53 -24.55 -0.51 -8.06
N ALA A 54 -25.29 -0.77 -6.97
CA ALA A 54 -24.95 -0.30 -5.64
C ALA A 54 -25.27 -1.41 -4.63
N TYR A 55 -24.33 -1.73 -3.76
CA TYR A 55 -24.53 -2.69 -2.68
C TYR A 55 -25.32 -2.03 -1.56
N ASP A 56 -26.53 -2.55 -1.30
CA ASP A 56 -27.37 -2.15 -0.18
C ASP A 56 -27.09 -3.07 1.01
N GLY A 57 -26.11 -2.69 1.82
CA GLY A 57 -25.60 -3.43 2.96
C GLY A 57 -25.69 -2.64 4.26
N PRO A 58 -25.00 -3.07 5.32
CA PRO A 58 -25.03 -2.42 6.64
C PRO A 58 -24.21 -1.11 6.65
N THR A 59 -24.48 -0.23 5.70
CA THR A 59 -23.86 1.10 5.55
C THR A 59 -24.93 2.17 5.49
N ALA A 60 -24.59 3.41 5.85
CA ALA A 60 -25.56 4.52 5.85
C ALA A 60 -26.11 4.84 4.44
N THR A 61 -25.33 4.56 3.41
CA THR A 61 -25.70 4.73 2.01
C THR A 61 -25.27 3.51 1.19
N PRO A 62 -26.02 3.14 0.12
CA PRO A 62 -25.60 2.09 -0.79
C PRO A 62 -24.22 2.36 -1.38
N LEU A 63 -23.40 1.32 -1.52
CA LEU A 63 -22.01 1.44 -2.01
C LEU A 63 -21.95 1.12 -3.50
N PRO A 64 -21.65 2.11 -4.38
CA PRO A 64 -21.54 1.89 -5.81
C PRO A 64 -20.20 1.22 -6.17
N PHE A 65 -20.15 0.63 -7.38
CA PHE A 65 -18.89 0.20 -7.96
C PHE A 65 -18.08 1.44 -8.42
N THR A 66 -17.01 1.77 -7.71
CA THR A 66 -16.23 3.01 -7.91
C THR A 66 -14.91 2.80 -8.67
N TYR A 67 -14.61 1.59 -9.07
CA TYR A 67 -13.33 1.19 -9.67
C TYR A 67 -13.35 1.30 -11.20
N PRO A 68 -12.15 1.39 -11.88
CA PRO A 68 -12.07 1.30 -13.31
C PRO A 68 -12.70 0.02 -13.87
N PRO A 69 -13.17 0.00 -15.14
CA PRO A 69 -13.82 -1.18 -15.73
C PRO A 69 -12.97 -2.45 -15.69
N PHE A 70 -11.65 -2.32 -15.81
CA PHE A 70 -10.73 -3.46 -15.73
C PHE A 70 -10.81 -4.19 -14.38
N ALA A 71 -11.15 -3.49 -13.29
CA ALA A 71 -11.40 -4.14 -12.00
C ALA A 71 -12.53 -5.15 -12.09
N ALA A 72 -13.63 -4.81 -12.79
CA ALA A 72 -14.74 -5.73 -12.97
C ALA A 72 -14.33 -6.97 -13.78
N VAL A 73 -13.47 -6.82 -14.80
CA VAL A 73 -12.92 -7.97 -15.55
C VAL A 73 -12.15 -8.90 -14.61
N VAL A 74 -11.32 -8.34 -13.72
CA VAL A 74 -10.51 -9.12 -12.75
C VAL A 74 -11.39 -9.79 -11.70
N PHE A 75 -12.43 -9.10 -11.24
CA PHE A 75 -13.32 -9.62 -10.18
C PHE A 75 -14.47 -10.48 -10.72
N TYR A 76 -14.78 -10.45 -12.01
CA TYR A 76 -15.87 -11.23 -12.60
C TYR A 76 -15.85 -12.71 -12.20
N PRO A 77 -14.71 -13.41 -12.17
CA PRO A 77 -14.66 -14.82 -11.73
C PRO A 77 -15.21 -15.06 -10.32
N LEU A 78 -15.16 -14.04 -9.44
CA LEU A 78 -15.69 -14.15 -8.08
C LEU A 78 -17.22 -14.25 -8.08
N SER A 79 -17.89 -13.63 -9.05
CA SER A 79 -19.36 -13.69 -9.18
C SER A 79 -19.89 -15.10 -9.52
N LEU A 80 -19.01 -15.94 -10.07
CA LEU A 80 -19.33 -17.32 -10.46
C LEU A 80 -19.23 -18.31 -9.27
N LEU A 81 -18.72 -17.85 -8.12
CA LEU A 81 -18.47 -18.70 -6.96
C LEU A 81 -19.49 -18.44 -5.83
N PRO A 82 -19.82 -19.44 -5.01
CA PRO A 82 -20.62 -19.25 -3.80
C PRO A 82 -19.98 -18.23 -2.87
N TRP A 83 -20.82 -17.43 -2.20
CA TRP A 83 -20.35 -16.36 -1.31
C TRP A 83 -19.34 -16.82 -0.26
N ASP A 84 -19.64 -17.90 0.45
CA ASP A 84 -18.80 -18.41 1.53
C ASP A 84 -17.40 -18.80 1.04
N VAL A 85 -17.31 -19.36 -0.17
CA VAL A 85 -16.03 -19.70 -0.81
C VAL A 85 -15.23 -18.44 -1.11
N VAL A 86 -15.90 -17.40 -1.64
CA VAL A 86 -15.26 -16.10 -1.93
C VAL A 86 -14.80 -15.44 -0.63
N ALA A 87 -15.67 -15.33 0.37
CA ALA A 87 -15.36 -14.64 1.63
C ALA A 87 -14.21 -15.32 2.39
N ILE A 88 -14.26 -16.64 2.56
CA ILE A 88 -13.22 -17.42 3.24
C ILE A 88 -11.92 -17.40 2.44
N GLY A 89 -12.00 -17.66 1.12
CA GLY A 89 -10.85 -17.64 0.22
C GLY A 89 -10.14 -16.29 0.22
N TRP A 90 -10.91 -15.18 0.22
CA TRP A 90 -10.37 -13.83 0.26
C TRP A 90 -9.63 -13.53 1.56
N GLN A 91 -10.16 -13.97 2.71
CA GLN A 91 -9.48 -13.82 4.00
C GLN A 91 -8.10 -14.51 4.00
N PHE A 92 -8.06 -15.79 3.60
CA PHE A 92 -6.80 -16.54 3.55
C PHE A 92 -5.83 -15.96 2.52
N ALA A 93 -6.31 -15.56 1.35
CA ALA A 93 -5.48 -14.94 0.31
C ALA A 93 -4.91 -13.60 0.78
N THR A 94 -5.70 -12.77 1.48
CA THR A 94 -5.23 -11.49 2.06
C THR A 94 -4.17 -11.72 3.14
N ILE A 95 -4.35 -12.71 4.03
CA ILE A 95 -3.36 -13.08 5.05
C ILE A 95 -2.07 -13.59 4.40
N ALA A 96 -2.18 -14.44 3.37
CA ALA A 96 -1.02 -14.93 2.62
C ALA A 96 -0.29 -13.79 1.89
N ALA A 97 -1.02 -12.85 1.28
CA ALA A 97 -0.46 -11.67 0.64
C ALA A 97 0.24 -10.74 1.65
N LEU A 98 -0.32 -10.59 2.85
CA LEU A 98 0.33 -9.85 3.93
C LEU A 98 1.65 -10.51 4.35
N TYR A 99 1.65 -11.83 4.55
CA TYR A 99 2.87 -12.59 4.87
C TYR A 99 3.94 -12.43 3.78
N ALA A 100 3.56 -12.57 2.52
CA ALA A 100 4.45 -12.37 1.39
C ALA A 100 5.01 -10.94 1.33
N SER A 101 4.18 -9.92 1.60
CA SER A 101 4.59 -8.52 1.70
C SER A 101 5.62 -8.29 2.80
N VAL A 102 5.41 -8.90 3.97
CA VAL A 102 6.36 -8.86 5.09
C VAL A 102 7.70 -9.51 4.71
N VAL A 103 7.67 -10.68 4.07
CA VAL A 103 8.89 -11.37 3.59
C VAL A 103 9.64 -10.51 2.59
N LEU A 104 8.96 -9.94 1.58
CA LEU A 104 9.59 -9.06 0.59
C LEU A 104 10.19 -7.82 1.25
N THR A 105 9.48 -7.21 2.20
CA THR A 105 9.96 -6.04 2.93
C THR A 105 11.23 -6.36 3.72
N LEU A 106 11.28 -7.49 4.44
CA LEU A 106 12.46 -7.93 5.17
C LEU A 106 13.65 -8.17 4.24
N ARG A 107 13.41 -8.78 3.07
CA ARG A 107 14.44 -8.97 2.04
C ARG A 107 14.95 -7.64 1.48
N LEU A 108 14.07 -6.68 1.23
CA LEU A 108 14.45 -5.33 0.79
C LEU A 108 15.21 -4.56 1.89
N CYS A 109 14.99 -4.87 3.17
CA CYS A 109 15.80 -4.40 4.30
C CYS A 109 17.17 -5.11 4.43
N GLY A 110 17.55 -5.95 3.45
CA GLY A 110 18.83 -6.67 3.45
C GLY A 110 18.88 -7.93 4.33
N ARG A 111 17.72 -8.40 4.81
CA ARG A 111 17.68 -9.66 5.59
C ARG A 111 17.79 -10.85 4.66
N THR A 112 18.87 -11.65 4.84
CA THR A 112 19.17 -12.86 4.08
C THR A 112 18.93 -14.10 4.93
N GLY A 113 18.68 -15.26 4.30
CA GLY A 113 18.41 -16.52 4.99
C GLY A 113 16.96 -16.71 5.40
N SER A 114 16.72 -17.60 6.37
CA SER A 114 15.37 -17.89 6.87
C SER A 114 14.91 -16.81 7.84
N CYS A 115 14.06 -15.88 7.36
CA CYS A 115 13.45 -14.84 8.16
C CYS A 115 12.09 -15.27 8.75
N TYR A 116 11.79 -16.59 8.75
CA TYR A 116 10.49 -17.11 9.18
C TYR A 116 10.00 -16.58 10.54
N PRO A 117 10.79 -16.64 11.65
CA PRO A 117 10.28 -16.19 12.94
C PRO A 117 9.91 -14.70 12.93
N LEU A 118 10.72 -13.90 12.23
CA LEU A 118 10.50 -12.46 12.13
C LEU A 118 9.29 -12.15 11.22
N ALA A 119 9.19 -12.84 10.08
CA ALA A 119 8.06 -12.70 9.17
C ALA A 119 6.75 -13.11 9.84
N ALA A 120 6.73 -14.25 10.55
CA ALA A 120 5.56 -14.70 11.30
C ALA A 120 5.13 -13.70 12.39
N THR A 121 6.09 -13.14 13.13
CA THR A 121 5.80 -12.14 14.19
C THR A 121 5.23 -10.85 13.60
N TRP A 122 5.84 -10.30 12.53
CA TRP A 122 5.35 -9.07 11.90
C TRP A 122 3.99 -9.28 11.22
N THR A 123 3.75 -10.44 10.62
CA THR A 123 2.45 -10.77 10.05
C THR A 123 1.39 -10.86 11.15
N ALA A 124 1.68 -11.57 12.24
CA ALA A 124 0.79 -11.70 13.38
C ALA A 124 0.41 -10.33 13.98
N ALA A 125 1.39 -9.46 14.20
CA ALA A 125 1.15 -8.09 14.68
C ALA A 125 0.38 -7.25 13.63
N GLY A 126 0.75 -7.37 12.36
CA GLY A 126 0.12 -6.65 11.26
C GLY A 126 -1.37 -6.96 11.10
N LEU A 127 -1.81 -8.20 11.39
CA LEU A 127 -3.23 -8.59 11.34
C LEU A 127 -4.12 -7.76 12.27
N TRP A 128 -3.56 -7.18 13.32
CA TRP A 128 -4.28 -6.41 14.33
C TRP A 128 -4.10 -4.89 14.19
N CYS A 129 -3.20 -4.41 13.34
CA CYS A 129 -3.12 -2.97 13.08
C CYS A 129 -4.37 -2.49 12.30
N GLU A 130 -4.85 -1.30 12.63
CA GLU A 130 -6.12 -0.76 12.12
C GLU A 130 -6.26 -0.86 10.59
N PRO A 131 -5.28 -0.44 9.75
CA PRO A 131 -5.43 -0.50 8.30
C PRO A 131 -5.61 -1.92 7.75
N VAL A 132 -4.89 -2.90 8.28
CA VAL A 132 -4.98 -4.29 7.84
C VAL A 132 -6.26 -4.93 8.38
N ARG A 133 -6.62 -4.64 9.64
CA ARG A 133 -7.86 -5.10 10.24
C ARG A 133 -9.08 -4.63 9.43
N VAL A 134 -9.14 -3.33 9.11
CA VAL A 134 -10.25 -2.78 8.29
C VAL A 134 -10.21 -3.33 6.87
N THR A 135 -9.01 -3.56 6.28
CA THR A 135 -8.88 -4.25 4.98
C THR A 135 -9.51 -5.64 5.01
N LEU A 136 -9.26 -6.42 6.07
CA LEU A 136 -9.84 -7.76 6.23
C LEU A 136 -11.35 -7.69 6.51
N ASP A 137 -11.80 -6.76 7.35
CA ASP A 137 -13.21 -6.60 7.72
C ASP A 137 -14.09 -6.22 6.51
N TYR A 138 -13.57 -5.38 5.61
CA TYR A 138 -14.29 -4.94 4.41
C TYR A 138 -14.05 -5.82 3.18
N GLY A 139 -13.06 -6.73 3.24
CA GLY A 139 -12.65 -7.52 2.09
C GLY A 139 -11.91 -6.71 1.01
N GLN A 140 -11.16 -5.69 1.41
CA GLN A 140 -10.44 -4.78 0.51
C GLN A 140 -9.22 -5.41 -0.16
N ILE A 141 -8.90 -4.92 -1.38
CA ILE A 141 -7.79 -5.41 -2.22
C ILE A 141 -6.42 -4.83 -1.84
N ASN A 142 -6.33 -3.86 -0.92
CA ASN A 142 -5.13 -3.02 -0.73
C ASN A 142 -3.84 -3.81 -0.40
N VAL A 143 -3.94 -4.92 0.34
CA VAL A 143 -2.77 -5.76 0.67
C VAL A 143 -2.20 -6.44 -0.58
N PHE A 144 -3.04 -6.83 -1.55
CA PHE A 144 -2.57 -7.38 -2.82
C PHE A 144 -1.86 -6.33 -3.66
N LEU A 145 -2.38 -5.09 -3.67
CA LEU A 145 -1.75 -3.97 -4.38
C LEU A 145 -0.40 -3.60 -3.75
N MET A 146 -0.31 -3.61 -2.42
CA MET A 146 0.95 -3.44 -1.68
C MET A 146 1.95 -4.54 -2.03
N LEU A 147 1.52 -5.81 -2.03
CA LEU A 147 2.36 -6.95 -2.42
C LEU A 147 2.91 -6.78 -3.83
N GLY A 148 2.05 -6.41 -4.79
CA GLY A 148 2.46 -6.21 -6.19
C GLY A 148 3.49 -5.08 -6.32
N ALA A 149 3.33 -3.97 -5.60
CA ALA A 149 4.30 -2.87 -5.63
C ALA A 149 5.65 -3.27 -5.00
N LEU A 150 5.64 -3.97 -3.86
CA LEU A 150 6.87 -4.50 -3.24
C LEU A 150 7.57 -5.53 -4.15
N PHE A 151 6.80 -6.38 -4.83
CA PHE A 151 7.32 -7.32 -5.80
C PHE A 151 7.95 -6.61 -7.00
N ALA A 152 7.28 -5.59 -7.55
CA ALA A 152 7.81 -4.78 -8.65
C ALA A 152 9.17 -4.15 -8.31
N VAL A 153 9.33 -3.61 -7.09
CA VAL A 153 10.62 -3.11 -6.60
C VAL A 153 11.68 -4.22 -6.51
N THR A 154 11.28 -5.39 -6.04
CA THR A 154 12.21 -6.54 -5.87
C THR A 154 12.81 -6.99 -7.21
N ILE A 155 12.02 -7.01 -8.29
CA ILE A 155 12.44 -7.47 -9.61
C ILE A 155 13.08 -6.36 -10.48
N ALA A 156 13.01 -5.09 -10.08
CA ALA A 156 13.46 -3.93 -10.88
C ALA A 156 14.98 -3.83 -11.09
N ARG A 157 15.74 -4.88 -10.78
CA ARG A 157 17.21 -4.93 -10.91
C ARG A 157 17.70 -5.19 -12.33
N THR A 158 16.86 -5.71 -13.20
CA THR A 158 17.17 -6.01 -14.59
C THR A 158 16.26 -5.21 -15.52
N ARG A 159 16.65 -5.06 -16.81
CA ARG A 159 15.80 -4.37 -17.79
C ARG A 159 14.44 -5.06 -17.95
N MET A 160 14.42 -6.38 -18.01
CA MET A 160 13.19 -7.16 -18.08
C MET A 160 12.35 -6.98 -16.80
N GLY A 161 12.99 -6.99 -15.62
CA GLY A 161 12.32 -6.72 -14.35
C GLY A 161 11.72 -5.31 -14.24
N LEU A 162 12.38 -4.30 -14.83
CA LEU A 162 11.82 -2.94 -14.92
C LEU A 162 10.55 -2.92 -15.78
N VAL A 163 10.56 -3.59 -16.93
CA VAL A 163 9.39 -3.67 -17.81
C VAL A 163 8.27 -4.47 -17.14
N ALA A 164 8.57 -5.66 -16.62
CA ALA A 164 7.57 -6.52 -15.97
C ALA A 164 6.99 -5.87 -14.71
N GLY A 165 7.83 -5.29 -13.85
CA GLY A 165 7.39 -4.59 -12.64
C GLY A 165 6.59 -3.34 -12.97
N GLY A 166 7.01 -2.56 -13.99
CA GLY A 166 6.25 -1.41 -14.46
C GLY A 166 4.88 -1.83 -14.99
N ALA A 167 4.83 -2.81 -15.89
CA ALA A 167 3.58 -3.34 -16.43
C ALA A 167 2.64 -3.83 -15.31
N LEU A 168 3.17 -4.52 -14.28
CA LEU A 168 2.40 -4.94 -13.12
C LEU A 168 1.78 -3.75 -12.39
N ILE A 169 2.54 -2.67 -12.16
CA ILE A 169 2.01 -1.43 -11.56
C ILE A 169 0.89 -0.84 -12.42
N GLY A 170 1.07 -0.82 -13.75
CA GLY A 170 0.04 -0.36 -14.69
C GLY A 170 -1.25 -1.20 -14.63
N LEU A 171 -1.13 -2.53 -14.62
CA LEU A 171 -2.26 -3.45 -14.47
C LEU A 171 -2.99 -3.22 -13.13
N MET A 172 -2.24 -3.05 -12.04
CA MET A 172 -2.84 -2.74 -10.72
C MET A 172 -3.53 -1.38 -10.72
N ALA A 173 -2.99 -0.38 -11.42
CA ALA A 173 -3.65 0.91 -11.60
C ALA A 173 -4.96 0.79 -12.41
N GLY A 174 -5.04 -0.16 -13.34
CA GLY A 174 -6.28 -0.52 -14.04
C GLY A 174 -7.34 -1.17 -13.14
N ILE A 175 -6.93 -1.83 -12.06
CA ILE A 175 -7.87 -2.36 -11.06
C ILE A 175 -8.31 -1.25 -10.09
N LYS A 176 -7.37 -0.48 -9.60
CA LYS A 176 -7.59 0.62 -8.65
C LYS A 176 -6.55 1.71 -8.93
N LEU A 177 -6.97 2.96 -9.08
CA LEU A 177 -6.05 4.03 -9.52
C LEU A 177 -4.91 4.32 -8.55
N THR A 178 -5.10 4.05 -7.25
CA THR A 178 -4.11 4.37 -6.21
C THR A 178 -2.71 3.78 -6.44
N PRO A 179 -2.50 2.57 -7.00
CA PRO A 179 -1.18 2.07 -7.33
C PRO A 179 -0.41 2.87 -8.39
N ALA A 180 -1.09 3.71 -9.19
CA ALA A 180 -0.43 4.53 -10.21
C ALA A 180 0.68 5.41 -9.62
N ILE A 181 0.55 5.85 -8.35
CA ILE A 181 1.58 6.60 -7.63
C ILE A 181 2.92 5.84 -7.58
N SER A 182 2.90 4.50 -7.60
CA SER A 182 4.11 3.69 -7.62
C SER A 182 4.92 3.87 -8.92
N GLY A 183 4.30 4.39 -9.99
CA GLY A 183 5.01 4.81 -11.20
C GLY A 183 6.02 5.92 -10.93
N LEU A 184 5.71 6.82 -9.98
CA LEU A 184 6.62 7.89 -9.55
C LEU A 184 7.89 7.35 -8.88
N TRP A 185 7.81 6.19 -8.22
CA TRP A 185 8.99 5.54 -7.66
C TRP A 185 10.06 5.27 -8.72
N TYR A 186 9.68 4.79 -9.91
CA TYR A 186 10.64 4.55 -11.00
C TYR A 186 11.37 5.84 -11.44
N LEU A 187 10.66 6.97 -11.44
CA LEU A 187 11.27 8.27 -11.74
C LEU A 187 12.20 8.73 -10.62
N ALA A 188 11.76 8.55 -9.37
CA ALA A 188 12.55 8.90 -8.18
C ALA A 188 13.87 8.12 -8.09
N VAL A 189 13.87 6.82 -8.47
CA VAL A 189 15.09 5.99 -8.53
C VAL A 189 15.80 6.03 -9.88
N ARG A 190 15.44 6.98 -10.76
CA ARG A 190 16.07 7.21 -12.07
C ARG A 190 15.99 6.00 -13.02
N ARG A 191 14.87 5.29 -13.03
CA ARG A 191 14.59 4.13 -13.89
C ARG A 191 13.35 4.38 -14.78
N PRO A 192 13.37 5.39 -15.69
CA PRO A 192 12.19 5.84 -16.43
C PRO A 192 11.51 4.75 -17.27
N LEU A 193 12.28 3.72 -17.70
CA LEU A 193 11.73 2.58 -18.44
C LEU A 193 10.58 1.90 -17.66
N GLY A 194 10.70 1.75 -16.33
CA GLY A 194 9.66 1.20 -15.49
C GLY A 194 8.40 2.09 -15.45
N ALA A 195 8.58 3.42 -15.41
CA ALA A 195 7.46 4.35 -15.46
C ALA A 195 6.72 4.30 -16.82
N VAL A 196 7.46 4.23 -17.93
CA VAL A 196 6.88 4.04 -19.27
C VAL A 196 6.13 2.71 -19.35
N ALA A 197 6.70 1.64 -18.83
CA ALA A 197 6.03 0.34 -18.79
C ALA A 197 4.75 0.36 -17.92
N ALA A 198 4.74 1.12 -16.82
CA ALA A 198 3.55 1.30 -15.98
C ALA A 198 2.45 2.07 -16.74
N ALA A 199 2.81 3.15 -17.41
CA ALA A 199 1.86 3.89 -18.24
C ALA A 199 1.31 3.03 -19.40
N ALA A 200 2.17 2.25 -20.06
CA ALA A 200 1.76 1.33 -21.12
C ALA A 200 0.85 0.21 -20.59
N GLY A 201 1.17 -0.37 -19.43
CA GLY A 201 0.34 -1.38 -18.79
C GLY A 201 -1.06 -0.85 -18.43
N PHE A 202 -1.13 0.35 -17.86
CA PHE A 202 -2.40 1.01 -17.59
C PHE A 202 -3.18 1.30 -18.88
N ALA A 203 -2.52 1.90 -19.88
CA ALA A 203 -3.14 2.17 -21.19
C ALA A 203 -3.67 0.88 -21.85
N ALA A 204 -2.98 -0.25 -21.70
CA ALA A 204 -3.43 -1.54 -22.20
C ALA A 204 -4.73 -2.01 -21.50
N THR A 205 -4.88 -1.78 -20.19
CA THR A 205 -6.15 -2.10 -19.48
C THR A 205 -7.31 -1.26 -19.99
N VAL A 206 -7.07 0.04 -20.20
CA VAL A 206 -8.09 0.97 -20.74
C VAL A 206 -8.44 0.60 -22.18
N ALA A 207 -7.45 0.37 -23.05
CA ALA A 207 -7.67 -0.01 -24.43
C ALA A 207 -8.43 -1.34 -24.55
N GLY A 208 -8.05 -2.34 -23.74
CA GLY A 208 -8.77 -3.61 -23.67
C GLY A 208 -10.24 -3.42 -23.28
N CYS A 209 -10.51 -2.63 -22.24
CA CYS A 209 -11.88 -2.34 -21.82
C CYS A 209 -12.64 -1.51 -22.88
N LEU A 210 -11.99 -0.58 -23.58
CA LEU A 210 -12.63 0.16 -24.68
C LEU A 210 -13.03 -0.74 -25.86
N ILE A 211 -12.26 -1.79 -26.13
CA ILE A 211 -12.57 -2.74 -27.21
C ILE A 211 -13.77 -3.63 -26.84
N PHE A 212 -13.76 -4.19 -25.62
CA PHE A 212 -14.74 -5.19 -25.22
C PHE A 212 -15.97 -4.61 -24.50
N PHE A 213 -15.82 -3.47 -23.80
CA PHE A 213 -16.85 -2.83 -22.98
C PHE A 213 -16.88 -1.30 -23.20
N PRO A 214 -17.07 -0.81 -24.44
CA PRO A 214 -16.89 0.61 -24.78
C PRO A 214 -17.83 1.54 -24.02
N GLY A 215 -19.09 1.15 -23.81
CA GLY A 215 -20.07 1.95 -23.07
C GLY A 215 -19.65 2.18 -21.62
N VAL A 216 -19.42 1.09 -20.89
CA VAL A 216 -18.98 1.11 -19.49
C VAL A 216 -17.68 1.90 -19.32
N THR A 217 -16.74 1.74 -20.27
CA THR A 217 -15.45 2.41 -20.20
C THR A 217 -15.56 3.92 -20.38
N ARG A 218 -16.38 4.38 -21.34
CA ARG A 218 -16.66 5.80 -21.54
C ARG A 218 -17.35 6.41 -20.32
N THR A 219 -18.41 5.77 -19.81
CA THR A 219 -19.07 6.22 -18.59
C THR A 219 -18.08 6.44 -17.44
N TYR A 220 -17.12 5.53 -17.26
CA TYR A 220 -16.12 5.72 -16.19
C TYR A 220 -15.22 6.93 -16.42
N PHE A 221 -14.62 7.03 -17.60
CA PHE A 221 -13.61 8.06 -17.86
C PHE A 221 -14.19 9.44 -18.15
N ASP A 222 -15.37 9.51 -18.74
CA ASP A 222 -16.00 10.76 -19.12
C ASP A 222 -16.85 11.36 -17.97
N ASP A 223 -17.54 10.51 -17.17
CA ASP A 223 -18.54 10.97 -16.21
C ASP A 223 -18.11 10.75 -14.75
N LEU A 224 -17.38 9.66 -14.42
CA LEU A 224 -17.21 9.21 -13.04
C LEU A 224 -15.82 9.42 -12.44
N LEU A 225 -14.78 9.48 -13.26
CA LEU A 225 -13.39 9.55 -12.79
C LEU A 225 -13.11 10.79 -11.93
N GLY A 226 -13.73 11.92 -12.22
CA GLY A 226 -13.57 13.19 -11.49
C GLY A 226 -14.47 13.34 -10.27
N ASP A 227 -15.44 12.45 -10.09
CA ASP A 227 -16.44 12.53 -9.02
C ASP A 227 -15.97 11.79 -7.75
N ALA A 228 -15.27 12.52 -6.89
CA ALA A 228 -14.78 11.98 -5.62
C ALA A 228 -15.91 11.77 -4.60
N ASP A 229 -17.00 12.52 -4.69
CA ASP A 229 -18.11 12.48 -3.72
C ASP A 229 -18.89 11.17 -3.86
N ARG A 230 -18.82 10.54 -5.03
CA ARG A 230 -19.35 9.20 -5.28
C ARG A 230 -18.65 8.09 -4.47
N ILE A 231 -17.40 8.34 -4.03
CA ILE A 231 -16.62 7.40 -3.22
C ILE A 231 -17.01 7.51 -1.73
N GLY A 232 -17.50 8.68 -1.32
CA GLY A 232 -17.94 9.00 0.03
C GLY A 232 -17.57 10.42 0.43
N GLU A 233 -18.20 10.89 1.50
CA GLU A 233 -18.01 12.26 2.01
C GLU A 233 -16.56 12.48 2.46
N PRO A 234 -15.88 13.54 1.98
CA PRO A 234 -14.48 13.82 2.31
C PRO A 234 -14.23 14.03 3.81
N GLU A 235 -15.21 14.57 4.54
CA GLU A 235 -15.13 14.87 5.98
C GLU A 235 -15.18 13.65 6.87
N LEU A 236 -15.60 12.50 6.38
CA LEU A 236 -15.67 11.28 7.20
C LEU A 236 -14.33 11.02 7.90
N VAL A 237 -14.40 10.71 9.19
CA VAL A 237 -13.20 10.48 10.02
C VAL A 237 -12.32 9.35 9.50
N MET A 238 -12.90 8.40 8.78
CA MET A 238 -12.18 7.31 8.12
C MET A 238 -11.37 7.76 6.88
N ASN A 239 -11.66 8.97 6.33
CA ASN A 239 -10.84 9.57 5.28
C ASN A 239 -9.61 10.25 5.89
N GLN A 240 -8.47 9.62 5.75
CA GLN A 240 -7.18 10.05 6.29
C GLN A 240 -6.29 10.67 5.19
N SER A 241 -6.88 11.39 4.23
CA SER A 241 -6.18 12.24 3.27
C SER A 241 -5.95 13.65 3.81
N LEU A 242 -5.15 14.47 3.11
CA LEU A 242 -5.05 15.90 3.41
C LEU A 242 -6.40 16.62 3.22
N ARG A 243 -7.16 16.28 2.15
CA ARG A 243 -8.50 16.85 1.94
C ARG A 243 -9.40 16.55 3.14
N GLY A 244 -9.48 15.28 3.55
CA GLY A 244 -10.30 14.88 4.70
C GLY A 244 -9.89 15.55 6.01
N ALA A 245 -8.59 15.64 6.30
CA ALA A 245 -8.09 16.31 7.51
C ALA A 245 -8.41 17.80 7.52
N LEU A 246 -8.16 18.50 6.42
CA LEU A 246 -8.44 19.93 6.28
C LEU A 246 -9.95 20.23 6.34
N SER A 247 -10.77 19.39 5.68
CA SER A 247 -12.23 19.56 5.71
C SER A 247 -12.78 19.46 7.13
N ARG A 248 -12.32 18.49 7.93
CA ARG A 248 -12.69 18.39 9.35
C ARG A 248 -12.20 19.58 10.20
N MET A 249 -11.03 20.14 9.88
CA MET A 249 -10.49 21.30 10.60
C MET A 249 -11.22 22.60 10.26
N THR A 250 -11.70 22.73 9.04
CA THR A 250 -12.43 23.94 8.57
C THR A 250 -13.94 23.84 8.77
N GLY A 251 -14.47 22.65 9.03
CA GLY A 251 -15.90 22.39 9.18
C GLY A 251 -16.69 22.37 7.86
N HIS A 252 -16.00 22.30 6.73
CA HIS A 252 -16.60 22.17 5.39
C HIS A 252 -15.60 21.50 4.43
N ASP A 253 -16.09 20.87 3.36
CA ASP A 253 -15.21 20.30 2.36
C ASP A 253 -14.37 21.37 1.66
N VAL A 254 -13.05 21.26 1.76
CA VAL A 254 -12.11 22.17 1.10
C VAL A 254 -12.03 21.93 -0.42
N GLY A 255 -12.62 20.84 -0.91
CA GLY A 255 -12.63 20.48 -2.32
C GLY A 255 -11.25 20.43 -2.94
N SER A 256 -11.12 20.88 -4.19
CA SER A 256 -9.86 21.16 -4.90
C SER A 256 -9.42 22.63 -4.78
N GLY A 257 -9.88 23.32 -3.71
CA GLY A 257 -9.58 24.73 -3.46
C GLY A 257 -8.11 24.98 -3.13
N TRP A 258 -7.74 26.26 -3.05
CA TRP A 258 -6.35 26.70 -2.82
C TRP A 258 -5.75 26.16 -1.52
N VAL A 259 -6.56 25.94 -0.46
CA VAL A 259 -6.10 25.38 0.82
C VAL A 259 -5.56 23.95 0.62
N TRP A 260 -6.32 23.12 -0.09
CA TRP A 260 -5.88 21.77 -0.42
C TRP A 260 -4.69 21.77 -1.38
N LEU A 261 -4.69 22.61 -2.43
CA LEU A 261 -3.57 22.74 -3.36
C LEU A 261 -2.27 23.17 -2.67
N ALA A 262 -2.35 24.11 -1.72
CA ALA A 262 -1.19 24.54 -0.91
C ALA A 262 -0.66 23.38 -0.05
N ALA A 263 -1.54 22.62 0.62
CA ALA A 263 -1.14 21.45 1.40
C ALA A 263 -0.51 20.34 0.53
N VAL A 264 -1.04 20.09 -0.66
CA VAL A 264 -0.47 19.17 -1.64
C VAL A 264 0.92 19.63 -2.09
N ALA A 265 1.09 20.93 -2.38
CA ALA A 265 2.40 21.49 -2.76
C ALA A 265 3.44 21.31 -1.64
N VAL A 266 3.07 21.55 -0.39
CA VAL A 266 3.93 21.30 0.79
C VAL A 266 4.27 19.81 0.89
N ALA A 267 3.29 18.92 0.78
CA ALA A 267 3.53 17.47 0.84
C ALA A 267 4.46 17.00 -0.29
N LEU A 268 4.32 17.52 -1.51
CA LEU A 268 5.19 17.24 -2.65
C LEU A 268 6.64 17.67 -2.37
N VAL A 269 6.85 18.90 -1.87
CA VAL A 269 8.19 19.40 -1.53
C VAL A 269 8.81 18.53 -0.45
N LEU A 270 8.08 18.22 0.62
CA LEU A 270 8.55 17.35 1.70
C LEU A 270 8.90 15.95 1.19
N ALA A 271 8.07 15.36 0.33
CA ALA A 271 8.33 14.06 -0.25
C ALA A 271 9.61 14.09 -1.13
N VAL A 272 9.79 15.12 -1.97
CA VAL A 272 11.01 15.27 -2.79
C VAL A 272 12.26 15.38 -1.92
N VAL A 273 12.22 16.17 -0.85
CA VAL A 273 13.35 16.30 0.08
C VAL A 273 13.58 14.99 0.84
N ALA A 274 12.52 14.34 1.31
CA ALA A 274 12.61 13.09 2.03
C ALA A 274 13.19 11.96 1.17
N TRP A 275 12.71 11.73 -0.07
CA TRP A 275 13.26 10.67 -0.91
C TRP A 275 14.71 10.91 -1.31
N ARG A 276 15.12 12.20 -1.51
CA ARG A 276 16.53 12.54 -1.75
C ARG A 276 17.42 12.24 -0.55
N SER A 277 16.88 12.30 0.67
CA SER A 277 17.62 11.97 1.90
C SER A 277 17.80 10.46 2.11
N VAL A 278 17.04 9.62 1.37
CA VAL A 278 17.09 8.16 1.38
C VAL A 278 17.50 7.59 0.02
N ASP A 279 18.13 8.42 -0.85
CA ASP A 279 18.60 7.98 -2.17
C ASP A 279 19.51 6.75 -2.03
N GLY A 280 19.29 5.74 -2.89
CA GLY A 280 19.94 4.43 -2.79
C GLY A 280 19.15 3.37 -1.98
N ASP A 281 18.25 3.76 -1.10
CA ASP A 281 17.33 2.83 -0.41
C ASP A 281 15.99 2.75 -1.17
N TRP A 282 15.86 1.80 -2.05
CA TRP A 282 14.70 1.64 -2.93
C TRP A 282 13.39 1.44 -2.17
N LEU A 283 13.44 0.72 -1.03
CA LEU A 283 12.27 0.53 -0.18
C LEU A 283 11.85 1.85 0.46
N ALA A 284 12.80 2.60 1.03
CA ALA A 284 12.51 3.89 1.65
C ALA A 284 11.92 4.89 0.65
N VAL A 285 12.46 4.96 -0.57
CA VAL A 285 11.89 5.79 -1.65
C VAL A 285 10.47 5.35 -1.98
N LEU A 286 10.19 4.03 -2.07
CA LEU A 286 8.83 3.53 -2.28
C LEU A 286 7.89 3.98 -1.15
N LEU A 287 8.32 3.82 0.11
CA LEU A 287 7.50 4.20 1.27
C LEU A 287 7.17 5.70 1.26
N VAL A 288 8.13 6.58 0.93
CA VAL A 288 7.87 8.02 0.79
C VAL A 288 6.86 8.30 -0.33
N VAL A 289 7.00 7.63 -1.47
CA VAL A 289 6.06 7.76 -2.60
C VAL A 289 4.65 7.30 -2.21
N GLN A 290 4.53 6.21 -1.46
CA GLN A 290 3.22 5.72 -1.00
C GLN A 290 2.59 6.68 0.03
N LEU A 291 3.37 7.18 0.99
CA LEU A 291 2.88 8.20 1.94
C LEU A 291 2.41 9.45 1.21
N LEU A 292 3.15 9.90 0.18
CA LEU A 292 2.72 11.03 -0.66
C LEU A 292 1.37 10.73 -1.33
N GLY A 293 1.22 9.56 -1.94
CA GLY A 293 -0.03 9.16 -2.59
C GLY A 293 -1.22 9.18 -1.64
N LEU A 294 -1.03 8.67 -0.43
CA LEU A 294 -2.06 8.67 0.62
C LEU A 294 -2.43 10.09 1.08
N LEU A 295 -1.47 10.99 1.12
CA LEU A 295 -1.70 12.38 1.51
C LEU A 295 -2.46 13.17 0.44
N VAL A 296 -2.06 13.04 -0.84
CA VAL A 296 -2.57 13.89 -1.92
C VAL A 296 -3.85 13.36 -2.57
N SER A 297 -4.17 12.09 -2.39
CA SER A 297 -5.46 11.54 -2.86
C SER A 297 -6.62 12.28 -2.19
N PRO A 298 -7.70 12.62 -2.92
CA PRO A 298 -8.87 13.24 -2.30
C PRO A 298 -9.51 12.35 -1.23
N ILE A 299 -9.49 11.04 -1.45
CA ILE A 299 -9.99 10.03 -0.52
C ILE A 299 -8.89 9.01 -0.24
N SER A 300 -8.51 8.90 1.03
CA SER A 300 -7.57 7.89 1.55
C SER A 300 -8.16 7.26 2.81
N TRP A 301 -9.01 6.26 2.61
CA TRP A 301 -9.58 5.53 3.72
C TRP A 301 -8.51 4.88 4.60
N VAL A 302 -8.79 4.67 5.87
CA VAL A 302 -7.86 4.01 6.82
C VAL A 302 -7.27 2.72 6.25
N HIS A 303 -8.06 1.91 5.56
CA HIS A 303 -7.57 0.66 4.95
C HIS A 303 -6.61 0.86 3.77
N HIS A 304 -6.41 2.07 3.25
CA HIS A 304 -5.33 2.36 2.29
C HIS A 304 -3.95 2.43 2.97
N TRP A 305 -3.91 2.67 4.29
CA TRP A 305 -2.69 2.84 5.07
C TRP A 305 -2.00 1.52 5.45
N VAL A 306 -2.29 0.42 4.76
CA VAL A 306 -1.59 -0.89 4.94
C VAL A 306 -0.07 -0.77 4.82
N TRP A 307 0.42 0.29 4.19
CA TRP A 307 1.82 0.66 4.08
C TRP A 307 2.51 0.91 5.43
N LEU A 308 1.74 1.04 6.52
CA LEU A 308 2.26 1.02 7.89
C LEU A 308 3.14 -0.21 8.14
N VAL A 309 2.72 -1.39 7.66
CA VAL A 309 3.44 -2.65 7.94
C VAL A 309 4.86 -2.62 7.34
N PRO A 310 5.06 -2.39 6.03
CA PRO A 310 6.42 -2.28 5.49
C PRO A 310 7.19 -1.09 6.05
N LEU A 311 6.55 0.03 6.39
CA LEU A 311 7.21 1.17 7.02
C LEU A 311 7.73 0.82 8.41
N ALA A 312 6.92 0.17 9.25
CA ALA A 312 7.33 -0.25 10.59
C ALA A 312 8.49 -1.27 10.53
N ILE A 313 8.44 -2.21 9.58
CA ILE A 313 9.53 -3.17 9.36
C ILE A 313 10.81 -2.44 8.93
N TRP A 314 10.73 -1.47 8.02
CA TRP A 314 11.87 -0.69 7.57
C TRP A 314 12.47 0.15 8.73
N LEU A 315 11.62 0.76 9.56
CA LEU A 315 12.05 1.50 10.74
C LEU A 315 12.69 0.61 11.81
N ALA A 316 12.28 -0.66 11.90
CA ALA A 316 12.78 -1.61 12.89
C ALA A 316 14.01 -2.41 12.42
N HIS A 317 14.16 -2.64 11.11
CA HIS A 317 15.12 -3.61 10.58
C HIS A 317 15.91 -3.12 9.37
N GLY A 318 15.52 -2.01 8.75
CA GLY A 318 16.19 -1.42 7.61
C GLY A 318 17.22 -0.35 7.99
N PRO A 319 17.83 0.31 7.00
CA PRO A 319 18.77 1.42 7.24
C PRO A 319 18.18 2.60 8.01
N GLY A 320 16.86 2.70 8.07
CA GLY A 320 16.14 3.68 8.89
C GLY A 320 16.48 3.61 10.38
N THR A 321 16.89 2.43 10.90
CA THR A 321 17.25 2.22 12.30
C THR A 321 18.43 3.09 12.77
N GLU A 322 19.31 3.48 11.86
CA GLU A 322 20.51 4.26 12.14
C GLU A 322 20.26 5.76 12.28
N ARG A 323 19.05 6.22 11.88
CA ARG A 323 18.66 7.61 12.00
C ARG A 323 18.29 7.97 13.44
N ARG A 324 18.68 9.17 13.87
CA ARG A 324 18.25 9.69 15.18
C ARG A 324 16.73 9.70 15.26
N TRP A 325 16.16 9.34 16.40
CA TRP A 325 14.72 9.29 16.68
C TRP A 325 13.92 8.21 15.90
N SER A 326 14.57 7.32 15.15
CA SER A 326 13.91 6.22 14.42
C SER A 326 12.96 5.41 15.32
N ARG A 327 13.37 5.09 16.54
CA ARG A 327 12.55 4.34 17.51
C ARG A 327 11.30 5.12 17.94
N ALA A 328 11.40 6.45 18.07
CA ALA A 328 10.24 7.28 18.42
C ALA A 328 9.24 7.36 17.26
N VAL A 329 9.73 7.50 16.01
CA VAL A 329 8.89 7.46 14.81
C VAL A 329 8.20 6.09 14.70
N LEU A 330 8.94 4.99 14.90
CA LEU A 330 8.37 3.64 14.90
C LEU A 330 7.30 3.49 15.99
N ALA A 331 7.57 3.95 17.21
CA ALA A 331 6.63 3.88 18.32
C ALA A 331 5.35 4.67 18.01
N GLY A 332 5.46 5.85 17.39
CA GLY A 332 4.31 6.63 16.93
C GLY A 332 3.44 5.87 15.93
N TRP A 333 4.06 5.24 14.91
CA TRP A 333 3.34 4.45 13.92
C TRP A 333 2.67 3.20 14.53
N ILE A 334 3.37 2.49 15.43
CA ILE A 334 2.79 1.34 16.13
C ILE A 334 1.63 1.79 17.02
N ALA A 335 1.78 2.88 17.76
CA ALA A 335 0.73 3.39 18.64
C ALA A 335 -0.53 3.77 17.84
N VAL A 336 -0.39 4.56 16.76
CA VAL A 336 -1.52 4.97 15.91
C VAL A 336 -2.19 3.75 15.28
N GLY A 337 -1.40 2.81 14.76
CA GLY A 337 -1.92 1.59 14.13
C GLY A 337 -2.60 0.63 15.11
N ALA A 338 -2.14 0.56 16.36
CA ALA A 338 -2.70 -0.31 17.39
C ALA A 338 -3.94 0.31 18.06
N ILE A 339 -3.93 1.62 18.33
CA ILE A 339 -5.06 2.33 18.98
C ILE A 339 -6.23 2.44 18.03
N GLY A 340 -5.98 2.76 16.75
CA GLY A 340 -7.04 2.92 15.76
C GLY A 340 -7.94 4.13 16.05
N VAL A 341 -7.33 5.32 16.20
CA VAL A 341 -8.07 6.55 16.57
C VAL A 341 -9.24 6.85 15.63
N PRO A 342 -9.13 6.78 14.30
CA PRO A 342 -10.27 6.98 13.41
C PRO A 342 -11.41 5.98 13.65
N TRP A 343 -11.07 4.73 13.93
CA TRP A 343 -12.06 3.70 14.26
C TRP A 343 -12.79 3.99 15.57
N LEU A 344 -12.05 4.42 16.61
CA LEU A 344 -12.66 4.80 17.89
C LEU A 344 -13.57 6.00 17.76
N LEU A 345 -13.19 7.02 16.97
CA LEU A 345 -14.05 8.17 16.69
C LEU A 345 -15.31 7.79 15.92
N ARG A 346 -15.18 6.87 14.93
CA ARG A 346 -16.35 6.31 14.23
C ARG A 346 -17.27 5.53 15.16
N LEU A 347 -16.72 4.73 16.08
CA LEU A 347 -17.54 4.02 17.08
C LEU A 347 -18.25 5.00 18.01
N ALA A 348 -17.58 6.08 18.45
CA ALA A 348 -18.21 7.11 19.27
C ALA A 348 -19.42 7.73 18.56
N ASP A 349 -19.28 8.04 17.27
CA ASP A 349 -20.36 8.56 16.43
C ASP A 349 -21.49 7.53 16.30
N GLN A 350 -21.17 6.28 16.02
CA GLN A 350 -22.15 5.19 15.89
C GLN A 350 -22.95 4.95 17.19
N PHE A 351 -22.33 5.15 18.35
CA PHE A 351 -22.97 5.01 19.66
C PHE A 351 -23.47 6.34 20.24
N GLU A 352 -23.56 7.38 19.40
CA GLU A 352 -24.05 8.73 19.78
C GLU A 352 -23.28 9.34 20.98
N VAL A 353 -22.01 8.93 21.14
CA VAL A 353 -21.13 9.51 22.16
C VAL A 353 -20.65 10.88 21.70
N SER A 354 -21.03 11.93 22.42
CA SER A 354 -20.58 13.29 22.10
C SER A 354 -19.07 13.44 22.24
N VAL A 355 -18.40 13.73 21.15
CA VAL A 355 -16.97 14.04 21.10
C VAL A 355 -16.79 15.48 20.67
N ALA A 356 -15.94 16.23 21.39
CA ALA A 356 -15.68 17.64 21.05
C ALA A 356 -15.14 17.74 19.60
N PRO A 357 -15.64 18.70 18.78
CA PRO A 357 -15.23 18.84 17.38
C PRO A 357 -13.70 18.94 17.18
N ALA A 358 -13.01 19.62 18.10
CA ALA A 358 -11.55 19.71 18.07
C ALA A 358 -10.88 18.35 18.23
N VAL A 359 -11.43 17.44 19.05
CA VAL A 359 -10.90 16.08 19.23
C VAL A 359 -11.12 15.26 17.97
N THR A 360 -12.29 15.38 17.34
CA THR A 360 -12.58 14.71 16.06
C THR A 360 -11.68 15.23 14.94
N ALA A 361 -11.47 16.55 14.85
CA ALA A 361 -10.60 17.15 13.84
C ALA A 361 -9.14 16.73 14.01
N VAL A 362 -8.57 16.84 15.22
CA VAL A 362 -7.17 16.48 15.49
C VAL A 362 -6.98 14.97 15.49
N GLY A 363 -7.83 14.20 16.16
CA GLY A 363 -7.77 12.74 16.19
C GLY A 363 -8.00 12.12 14.82
N GLY A 364 -8.91 12.71 14.01
CA GLY A 364 -9.15 12.32 12.63
C GLY A 364 -8.02 12.69 11.65
N ALA A 365 -6.98 13.40 12.07
CA ALA A 365 -5.83 13.78 11.24
C ALA A 365 -4.54 13.03 11.61
N VAL A 366 -4.60 12.01 12.46
CA VAL A 366 -3.39 11.34 13.02
C VAL A 366 -2.52 10.68 11.96
N TRP A 367 -3.11 10.06 10.94
CA TRP A 367 -2.36 9.39 9.87
C TRP A 367 -1.64 10.40 8.96
N PRO A 368 -2.32 11.42 8.38
CA PRO A 368 -1.65 12.43 7.58
C PRO A 368 -0.61 13.21 8.38
N ALA A 369 -0.90 13.56 9.65
CA ALA A 369 0.07 14.25 10.51
C ALA A 369 1.34 13.42 10.71
N LEU A 370 1.20 12.11 11.02
CA LEU A 370 2.34 11.23 11.24
C LEU A 370 3.14 10.99 9.95
N ALA A 371 2.47 10.95 8.79
CA ALA A 371 3.14 10.87 7.49
C ALA A 371 3.98 12.13 7.20
N LEU A 372 3.42 13.32 7.43
CA LEU A 372 4.16 14.58 7.29
C LEU A 372 5.35 14.65 8.25
N VAL A 373 5.13 14.31 9.53
CA VAL A 373 6.22 14.23 10.53
C VAL A 373 7.31 13.25 10.08
N THR A 374 6.94 12.10 9.51
CA THR A 374 7.90 11.13 8.99
C THR A 374 8.71 11.70 7.82
N MET A 375 8.09 12.42 6.89
CA MET A 375 8.79 13.07 5.78
C MET A 375 9.74 14.17 6.29
N VAL A 376 9.31 15.01 7.23
CA VAL A 376 10.15 16.03 7.87
C VAL A 376 11.32 15.37 8.60
N TRP A 377 11.08 14.30 9.36
CA TRP A 377 12.13 13.56 10.04
C TRP A 377 13.15 12.97 9.05
N LEU A 378 12.71 12.39 7.94
CA LEU A 378 13.60 11.89 6.88
C LEU A 378 14.44 13.03 6.28
N ALA A 379 13.81 14.16 5.99
CA ALA A 379 14.48 15.34 5.44
C ALA A 379 15.54 15.93 6.39
N ALA A 380 15.24 15.96 7.69
CA ALA A 380 16.09 16.55 8.72
C ALA A 380 17.21 15.63 9.23
N THR A 381 17.12 14.31 8.96
CA THR A 381 18.09 13.34 9.48
C THR A 381 18.79 12.61 8.35
N ARG A 382 20.11 12.42 8.47
CA ARG A 382 20.89 11.56 7.57
C ARG A 382 21.28 10.28 8.30
N PRO A 383 21.43 9.13 7.60
CA PRO A 383 22.04 7.95 8.20
C PRO A 383 23.42 8.33 8.73
N ARG A 384 23.81 7.78 9.88
CA ARG A 384 25.21 7.83 10.31
C ARG A 384 26.01 7.13 9.21
N ALA A 385 27.15 7.73 8.79
CA ALA A 385 27.99 7.17 7.75
C ALA A 385 28.54 5.81 8.15
N THR A 386 27.77 4.76 7.92
CA THR A 386 28.22 3.37 7.87
C THR A 386 28.42 3.06 6.41
N GLY A 387 29.58 2.50 6.03
CA GLY A 387 30.03 2.30 4.65
C GLY A 387 29.15 1.37 3.78
N TYR A 388 27.88 1.64 3.72
CA TYR A 388 26.91 0.96 2.87
C TYR A 388 26.67 1.81 1.62
N ALA A 389 27.65 1.87 0.74
CA ALA A 389 27.49 2.35 -0.62
C ALA A 389 26.89 1.20 -1.43
N ALA A 390 25.58 1.25 -1.65
CA ALA A 390 24.92 0.35 -2.59
C ALA A 390 25.12 0.85 -4.03
N ASP A 391 26.33 0.84 -4.54
CA ASP A 391 26.59 0.76 -5.97
C ASP A 391 26.23 -0.68 -6.39
N VAL A 392 24.98 -0.92 -6.75
CA VAL A 392 24.59 -2.12 -7.48
C VAL A 392 24.57 -1.76 -8.97
N PRO A 393 25.63 -2.05 -9.74
CA PRO A 393 25.61 -1.89 -11.19
C PRO A 393 24.49 -2.79 -11.75
N LEU A 394 23.83 -2.33 -12.80
CA LEU A 394 22.99 -3.23 -13.62
C LEU A 394 23.86 -4.40 -14.05
N ALA A 395 23.42 -5.63 -13.80
CA ALA A 395 24.05 -6.77 -14.41
C ALA A 395 23.96 -6.60 -15.94
N GLU A 396 25.10 -6.42 -16.58
CA GLU A 396 25.19 -6.30 -18.04
C GLU A 396 24.58 -7.58 -18.66
N SER A 397 23.78 -7.42 -19.71
CA SER A 397 23.25 -8.53 -20.50
C SER A 397 24.42 -9.39 -21.02
N PRO A 398 24.31 -10.73 -21.01
CA PRO A 398 25.38 -11.61 -21.52
C PRO A 398 25.78 -11.36 -22.98
N ALA A 399 25.04 -10.55 -23.73
CA ALA A 399 25.33 -10.18 -25.12
C ALA A 399 26.39 -9.05 -25.22
N GLU A 400 26.53 -8.18 -24.21
CA GLU A 400 27.51 -7.09 -24.22
C GLU A 400 28.91 -7.51 -23.71
N SER A 401 28.99 -8.64 -22.99
CA SER A 401 30.26 -9.16 -22.45
C SER A 401 31.16 -9.81 -23.50
N ARG A 402 30.63 -10.15 -24.69
CA ARG A 402 31.41 -10.82 -25.75
C ARG A 402 32.27 -9.89 -26.62
N SER A 403 32.12 -8.57 -26.54
CA SER A 403 32.87 -7.63 -27.36
C SER A 403 34.11 -7.03 -26.69
N ARG A 404 34.39 -7.35 -25.43
CA ARG A 404 35.53 -6.81 -24.66
C ARG A 404 36.58 -7.79 -24.16
N SER A 405 36.58 -9.06 -24.61
CA SER A 405 37.60 -10.05 -24.23
C SER A 405 38.66 -10.25 -25.30
N SER A 406 39.51 -9.24 -25.48
CA SER A 406 40.82 -9.43 -26.06
C SER A 406 41.81 -8.49 -25.37
N GLY A 407 42.30 -8.92 -24.22
CA GLY A 407 43.33 -8.17 -23.47
C GLY A 407 43.72 -8.93 -22.23
N VAL A 408 44.80 -9.71 -22.35
CA VAL A 408 45.42 -10.51 -21.28
C VAL A 408 46.04 -9.61 -20.22
N ALA A 409 45.79 -9.83 -18.93
CA ALA A 409 46.70 -9.54 -17.82
C ALA A 409 46.26 -10.19 -16.50
N PRO A 410 47.13 -10.37 -15.48
CA PRO A 410 47.16 -11.59 -14.69
C PRO A 410 46.47 -11.53 -13.34
N LEU A 411 46.21 -12.75 -12.82
CA LEU A 411 45.68 -13.08 -11.51
C LEU A 411 46.43 -12.45 -10.33
N SER A 412 45.66 -11.83 -9.41
CA SER A 412 46.05 -11.76 -8.01
C SER A 412 44.88 -12.18 -7.13
N LEU A 413 45.00 -13.35 -6.52
CA LEU A 413 44.12 -13.87 -5.47
C LEU A 413 44.26 -13.01 -4.19
N ARG A 414 43.20 -12.39 -3.75
CA ARG A 414 43.01 -12.01 -2.33
C ARG A 414 41.65 -12.49 -1.86
N SER A 415 41.69 -13.49 -0.99
CA SER A 415 40.56 -14.01 -0.22
C SER A 415 40.06 -12.97 0.79
N ALA A 416 38.81 -12.54 0.64
CA ALA A 416 38.09 -11.84 1.69
C ALA A 416 37.04 -12.78 2.27
N ALA A 417 37.27 -13.19 3.52
CA ALA A 417 36.38 -14.02 4.31
C ALA A 417 35.13 -13.20 4.69
N TYR A 418 33.99 -13.58 4.19
CA TYR A 418 32.67 -13.04 4.57
C TYR A 418 32.19 -13.73 5.84
N ARG A 419 32.13 -13.01 6.94
CA ARG A 419 31.43 -13.47 8.15
C ARG A 419 29.93 -13.29 7.94
N SER A 420 29.20 -14.42 7.80
CA SER A 420 27.74 -14.44 7.82
C SER A 420 27.26 -14.32 9.27
N THR A 421 26.53 -13.26 9.56
CA THR A 421 25.78 -13.15 10.82
C THR A 421 24.37 -13.71 10.56
N TYR A 422 24.07 -14.82 11.22
CA TYR A 422 22.77 -15.50 11.16
C TYR A 422 21.64 -14.68 11.81
N CYS A 423 20.45 -14.67 11.20
CA CYS A 423 19.19 -14.27 11.84
C CYS A 423 18.78 -15.24 12.95
#